data_0eb87821f4c2dbad1696e262c11f52a2
#
_entry.id   0eb87821f4c2dbad1696e262c11f52a2
#
_cell.length_a   1.000
_cell.length_b   1.000
_cell.length_c   1.000
_cell.angle_alpha   90.00
_cell.angle_beta   90.00
_cell.angle_gamma   90.00
#
_symmetry.space_group_name_H-M   'P 1'
#
loop_
_entity.id
_entity.type
_entity.pdbx_description
1 polymer ?
#
loop_
_entity_poly.entity_id
_entity_poly.type
_entity_poly.pdbx_seq_one_letter_code
_entity_poly.pdbx_strand_id
1 'polypeptide(L)'
;MKAHLKKDEKLLQESDSIFKAQLEAGIIELFPKDEEDLEGVHFLPHHGVLREDRETTKLRIVFDGSARADKNHYPLNDCLEKGPDLTPHVFEVLAKFRSYPVELTADTEKAFNQISVTQADRDQLRFLWFTNVKEQRPEIMQYRFRIGLCSD
;
A
#
# COMPACT_ATOMS: atom_id res chain seq x y z
N MET A 1 0.79 -15.32 8.40
CA MET A 1 1.78 -14.25 8.18
C MET A 1 3.12 -14.54 8.86
N LYS A 2 3.22 -14.59 10.21
CA LYS A 2 4.49 -14.83 10.93
C LYS A 2 5.19 -16.16 10.57
N ALA A 3 4.47 -17.22 10.23
CA ALA A 3 5.05 -18.52 9.87
C ALA A 3 5.80 -18.48 8.53
N HIS A 4 5.35 -17.69 7.58
CA HIS A 4 6.03 -17.48 6.30
C HIS A 4 7.25 -16.56 6.44
N LEU A 5 7.13 -15.50 7.24
CA LEU A 5 8.21 -14.54 7.50
C LEU A 5 9.28 -15.07 8.48
N LYS A 6 8.93 -16.04 9.37
CA LYS A 6 9.92 -16.69 10.25
C LYS A 6 10.99 -17.49 9.49
N LYS A 7 10.74 -17.84 8.25
CA LYS A 7 11.74 -18.51 7.41
C LYS A 7 12.86 -17.54 6.98
N ASP A 8 12.59 -16.23 7.04
CA ASP A 8 13.56 -15.22 6.67
C ASP A 8 13.46 -14.03 7.66
N GLU A 9 14.20 -14.15 8.75
CA GLU A 9 14.25 -13.14 9.81
C GLU A 9 14.73 -11.78 9.27
N LYS A 10 15.60 -11.80 8.25
CA LYS A 10 16.06 -10.59 7.58
C LYS A 10 14.93 -9.89 6.85
N LEU A 11 14.11 -10.65 6.12
CA LEU A 11 12.95 -10.11 5.41
C LEU A 11 11.94 -9.47 6.37
N LEU A 12 11.74 -10.08 7.55
CA LEU A 12 10.88 -9.55 8.59
C LEU A 12 11.40 -8.21 9.13
N GLN A 13 12.71 -8.11 9.39
CA GLN A 13 13.34 -6.88 9.88
C GLN A 13 13.33 -5.76 8.81
N GLU A 14 13.59 -6.10 7.55
CA GLU A 14 13.51 -5.14 6.45
C GLU A 14 12.08 -4.64 6.25
N SER A 15 11.07 -5.52 6.33
CA SER A 15 9.66 -5.12 6.28
C SER A 15 9.29 -4.18 7.43
N ASP A 16 9.76 -4.46 8.63
CA ASP A 16 9.53 -3.62 9.81
C ASP A 16 10.13 -2.23 9.64
N SER A 17 11.34 -2.15 9.08
CA SER A 17 11.97 -0.85 8.80
C SER A 17 11.19 -0.02 7.77
N ILE A 18 10.60 -0.67 6.76
CA ILE A 18 9.75 0.00 5.78
C ILE A 18 8.49 0.56 6.44
N PHE A 19 7.79 -0.23 7.27
CA PHE A 19 6.59 0.25 7.96
C PHE A 19 6.89 1.38 8.93
N LYS A 20 8.00 1.32 9.65
CA LYS A 20 8.44 2.42 10.53
C LYS A 20 8.71 3.71 9.75
N ALA A 21 9.42 3.62 8.64
CA ALA A 21 9.67 4.77 7.76
C ALA A 21 8.38 5.34 7.19
N GLN A 22 7.41 4.50 6.81
CA GLN A 22 6.09 4.96 6.34
C GLN A 22 5.28 5.62 7.46
N LEU A 23 5.36 5.12 8.69
CA LEU A 23 4.70 5.73 9.84
C LEU A 23 5.31 7.11 10.15
N GLU A 24 6.64 7.23 10.19
CA GLU A 24 7.35 8.50 10.37
C GLU A 24 7.05 9.51 9.28
N ALA A 25 6.95 9.05 8.02
CA ALA A 25 6.58 9.89 6.88
C ALA A 25 5.07 10.26 6.84
N GLY A 26 4.25 9.71 7.75
CA GLY A 26 2.80 9.94 7.77
C GLY A 26 2.04 9.31 6.60
N ILE A 27 2.62 8.34 5.93
CA ILE A 27 1.98 7.55 4.86
C ILE A 27 0.94 6.60 5.46
N ILE A 28 1.27 5.99 6.58
CA ILE A 28 0.38 5.17 7.40
C ILE A 28 0.20 5.79 8.77
N GLU A 29 -0.84 5.40 9.48
CA GLU A 29 -1.08 5.78 10.87
C GLU A 29 -1.53 4.56 11.68
N LEU A 30 -1.30 4.59 12.99
CA LEU A 30 -1.91 3.64 13.92
C LEU A 30 -3.42 3.88 13.97
N PHE A 31 -4.18 2.81 13.96
CA PHE A 31 -5.62 2.90 14.21
C PHE A 31 -5.85 3.33 15.67
N PRO A 32 -6.61 4.41 15.92
CA PRO A 32 -6.88 4.89 17.28
C PRO A 32 -7.59 3.83 18.11
N LYS A 33 -7.17 3.63 19.37
CA LYS A 33 -7.77 2.65 20.26
C LYS A 33 -9.18 3.04 20.74
N ASP A 34 -9.52 4.29 20.59
CA ASP A 34 -10.78 4.92 21.01
C ASP A 34 -11.84 4.90 19.89
N GLU A 35 -11.44 4.61 18.66
CA GLU A 35 -12.39 4.38 17.57
C GLU A 35 -12.97 2.97 17.70
N GLU A 36 -14.30 2.86 17.71
CA GLU A 36 -14.97 1.55 17.71
C GLU A 36 -14.68 0.82 16.41
N ASP A 37 -14.32 -0.47 16.51
CA ASP A 37 -14.24 -1.32 15.34
C ASP A 37 -15.63 -1.44 14.71
N LEU A 38 -15.75 -0.96 13.49
CA LEU A 38 -16.98 -1.15 12.71
C LEU A 38 -17.17 -2.65 12.43
N GLU A 39 -18.40 -3.15 12.54
CA GLU A 39 -18.72 -4.51 12.11
C GLU A 39 -18.35 -4.69 10.63
N GLY A 40 -17.67 -5.79 10.31
CA GLY A 40 -17.30 -6.11 8.94
C GLY A 40 -16.00 -5.47 8.42
N VAL A 41 -15.12 -5.04 9.31
CA VAL A 41 -13.80 -4.47 8.92
C VAL A 41 -13.00 -5.48 8.11
N HIS A 42 -12.53 -5.03 6.95
CA HIS A 42 -11.61 -5.75 6.09
C HIS A 42 -10.16 -5.37 6.40
N PHE A 43 -9.29 -6.37 6.51
CA PHE A 43 -7.86 -6.16 6.62
C PHE A 43 -7.16 -6.65 5.37
N LEU A 44 -6.37 -5.76 4.74
CA LEU A 44 -5.58 -6.08 3.56
C LEU A 44 -4.44 -7.05 3.90
N PRO A 45 -4.43 -8.26 3.33
CA PRO A 45 -3.25 -9.11 3.40
C PRO A 45 -2.10 -8.46 2.65
N HIS A 46 -0.88 -8.70 3.15
CA HIS A 46 0.31 -8.15 2.49
C HIS A 46 1.48 -9.12 2.63
N HIS A 47 2.44 -8.98 1.70
CA HIS A 47 3.68 -9.75 1.71
C HIS A 47 4.82 -8.94 1.10
N GLY A 48 6.05 -9.31 1.46
CA GLY A 48 7.25 -8.71 0.90
C GLY A 48 7.64 -9.38 -0.41
N VAL A 49 7.91 -8.60 -1.45
CA VAL A 49 8.45 -9.05 -2.73
C VAL A 49 9.87 -8.52 -2.88
N LEU A 50 10.83 -9.45 -3.04
CA LEU A 50 12.22 -9.10 -3.32
C LEU A 50 12.40 -8.84 -4.81
N ARG A 51 12.99 -7.70 -5.16
CA ARG A 51 13.40 -7.37 -6.53
C ARG A 51 14.93 -7.30 -6.58
N GLU A 52 15.54 -8.33 -7.14
CA GLU A 52 17.00 -8.43 -7.29
C GLU A 52 17.53 -7.54 -8.43
N ASP A 53 16.66 -7.12 -9.34
CA ASP A 53 16.95 -6.30 -10.53
C ASP A 53 17.10 -4.80 -10.24
N ARG A 54 16.86 -4.35 -9.00
CA ARG A 54 16.88 -2.94 -8.61
C ARG A 54 17.97 -2.63 -7.60
N GLU A 55 18.74 -1.57 -7.87
CA GLU A 55 19.83 -1.13 -6.98
C GLU A 55 19.30 -0.39 -5.73
N THR A 56 18.14 0.27 -5.80
CA THR A 56 17.68 1.21 -4.79
C THR A 56 16.61 0.67 -3.83
N THR A 57 15.74 -0.24 -4.27
CA THR A 57 14.68 -0.79 -3.40
C THR A 57 14.55 -2.28 -3.63
N LYS A 58 15.23 -3.08 -2.81
CA LYS A 58 15.24 -4.53 -2.94
C LYS A 58 13.98 -5.20 -2.42
N LEU A 59 13.32 -4.62 -1.42
CA LEU A 59 12.10 -5.15 -0.83
C LEU A 59 10.94 -4.19 -1.07
N ARG A 60 9.83 -4.70 -1.63
CA ARG A 60 8.56 -4.00 -1.77
C ARG A 60 7.49 -4.73 -0.99
N ILE A 61 6.71 -4.01 -0.19
CA ILE A 61 5.50 -4.56 0.45
C ILE A 61 4.34 -4.41 -0.53
N VAL A 62 3.71 -5.53 -0.86
CA VAL A 62 2.54 -5.60 -1.76
C VAL A 62 1.32 -5.94 -0.93
N PHE A 63 0.24 -5.19 -1.12
CA PHE A 63 -1.06 -5.39 -0.49
C PHE A 63 -2.01 -6.04 -1.50
N ASP A 64 -2.68 -7.10 -1.09
CA ASP A 64 -3.58 -7.86 -1.96
C ASP A 64 -5.03 -7.40 -1.77
N GLY A 65 -5.46 -6.45 -2.61
CA GLY A 65 -6.85 -6.00 -2.67
C GLY A 65 -7.80 -7.00 -3.35
N SER A 66 -7.28 -8.08 -3.93
CA SER A 66 -8.07 -9.16 -4.54
C SER A 66 -8.35 -10.32 -3.58
N ALA A 67 -7.74 -10.29 -2.39
CA ALA A 67 -7.94 -11.32 -1.38
C ALA A 67 -9.40 -11.36 -0.89
N ARG A 68 -9.91 -12.57 -0.69
CA ARG A 68 -11.26 -12.82 -0.16
C ARG A 68 -11.15 -13.60 1.14
N ALA A 69 -11.98 -13.27 2.11
CA ALA A 69 -12.07 -14.05 3.35
C ALA A 69 -12.64 -15.44 3.06
N ASP A 70 -13.69 -15.52 2.23
CA ASP A 70 -14.30 -16.75 1.71
C ASP A 70 -15.03 -16.47 0.37
N LYS A 71 -15.72 -17.48 -0.16
CA LYS A 71 -16.45 -17.39 -1.44
C LYS A 71 -17.63 -16.41 -1.44
N ASN A 72 -18.12 -16.04 -0.27
CA ASN A 72 -19.29 -15.17 -0.11
C ASN A 72 -18.92 -13.69 0.11
N HIS A 73 -17.63 -13.41 0.31
CA HIS A 73 -17.11 -12.05 0.52
C HIS A 73 -16.51 -11.49 -0.77
N TYR A 74 -16.80 -10.22 -1.02
CA TYR A 74 -16.21 -9.49 -2.14
C TYR A 74 -14.81 -8.99 -1.75
N PRO A 75 -13.82 -9.04 -2.65
CA PRO A 75 -12.52 -8.43 -2.42
C PRO A 75 -12.65 -6.91 -2.49
N LEU A 76 -11.70 -6.19 -1.90
CA LEU A 76 -11.70 -4.73 -1.90
C LEU A 76 -11.78 -4.16 -3.32
N ASN A 77 -11.03 -4.73 -4.26
CA ASN A 77 -11.01 -4.25 -5.65
C ASN A 77 -12.38 -4.31 -6.35
N ASP A 78 -13.26 -5.25 -5.98
CA ASP A 78 -14.60 -5.36 -6.54
C ASP A 78 -15.59 -4.39 -5.88
N CYS A 79 -15.25 -3.87 -4.69
CA CYS A 79 -16.07 -2.91 -3.94
C CYS A 79 -15.74 -1.44 -4.27
N LEU A 80 -14.59 -1.18 -4.91
CA LEU A 80 -14.17 0.16 -5.28
C LEU A 80 -14.75 0.59 -6.63
N GLU A 81 -15.30 1.80 -6.66
CA GLU A 81 -15.71 2.41 -7.93
C GLU A 81 -14.46 2.81 -8.74
N LYS A 82 -14.37 2.28 -9.94
CA LYS A 82 -13.22 2.53 -10.82
C LYS A 82 -13.18 3.96 -11.38
N GLY A 83 -14.31 4.65 -11.40
CA GLY A 83 -14.43 5.97 -12.01
C GLY A 83 -14.22 5.96 -13.55
N PRO A 84 -14.27 7.12 -14.18
CA PRO A 84 -13.98 7.25 -15.61
C PRO A 84 -12.47 7.11 -15.87
N ASP A 85 -12.10 6.54 -17.01
CA ASP A 85 -10.71 6.53 -17.46
C ASP A 85 -10.31 7.95 -17.90
N LEU A 86 -9.46 8.57 -17.09
CA LEU A 86 -8.93 9.92 -17.35
C LEU A 86 -7.57 9.88 -18.05
N THR A 87 -7.05 8.70 -18.38
CA THR A 87 -5.75 8.54 -19.02
C THR A 87 -5.85 8.90 -20.51
N PRO A 88 -5.17 9.95 -21.00
CA PRO A 88 -5.21 10.29 -22.42
C PRO A 88 -4.54 9.19 -23.23
N HIS A 89 -5.02 8.97 -24.45
CA HIS A 89 -4.42 8.01 -25.35
C HIS A 89 -2.96 8.38 -25.65
N VAL A 90 -2.07 7.40 -25.64
CA VAL A 90 -0.62 7.60 -25.91
C VAL A 90 -0.38 8.35 -27.22
N PHE A 91 -1.17 8.07 -28.26
CA PHE A 91 -1.08 8.78 -29.54
C PHE A 91 -1.35 10.28 -29.41
N GLU A 92 -2.37 10.67 -28.64
CA GLU A 92 -2.70 12.09 -28.41
C GLU A 92 -1.60 12.80 -27.63
N VAL A 93 -1.04 12.14 -26.62
CA VAL A 93 0.10 12.65 -25.85
C VAL A 93 1.30 12.88 -26.74
N LEU A 94 1.66 11.88 -27.58
CA LEU A 94 2.80 11.97 -28.49
C LEU A 94 2.60 13.02 -29.60
N ALA A 95 1.37 13.17 -30.10
CA ALA A 95 1.05 14.18 -31.11
C ALA A 95 1.20 15.59 -30.50
N LYS A 96 0.68 15.83 -29.31
CA LYS A 96 0.85 17.10 -28.58
C LYS A 96 2.30 17.37 -28.26
N PHE A 97 3.04 16.36 -27.80
CA PHE A 97 4.46 16.47 -27.45
C PHE A 97 5.29 16.98 -28.63
N ARG A 98 5.02 16.51 -29.86
CA ARG A 98 5.72 16.92 -31.09
C ARG A 98 5.27 18.25 -31.67
N SER A 99 4.22 18.88 -31.12
CA SER A 99 3.66 20.13 -31.66
C SER A 99 4.42 21.39 -31.21
N TYR A 100 5.34 21.25 -30.26
CA TYR A 100 6.06 22.37 -29.66
C TYR A 100 7.57 22.25 -29.89
N PRO A 101 8.30 23.38 -29.99
CA PRO A 101 9.75 23.37 -30.22
C PRO A 101 10.56 22.98 -28.98
N VAL A 102 9.97 23.02 -27.80
CA VAL A 102 10.60 22.62 -26.53
C VAL A 102 9.68 21.63 -25.83
N GLU A 103 10.24 20.49 -25.48
CA GLU A 103 9.54 19.37 -24.87
C GLU A 103 10.15 19.12 -23.47
N LEU A 104 9.27 18.96 -22.48
CA LEU A 104 9.68 18.67 -21.09
C LEU A 104 8.98 17.37 -20.64
N THR A 105 9.76 16.47 -20.08
CA THR A 105 9.25 15.28 -19.41
C THR A 105 9.63 15.34 -17.92
N ALA A 106 8.70 14.93 -17.08
CA ALA A 106 8.94 14.78 -15.65
C ALA A 106 8.32 13.51 -15.14
N ASP A 107 8.94 12.88 -14.15
CA ASP A 107 8.40 11.75 -13.43
C ASP A 107 8.12 12.15 -11.98
N THR A 108 7.00 11.67 -11.43
CA THR A 108 6.64 11.95 -10.04
C THR A 108 7.15 10.83 -9.16
N GLU A 109 8.14 11.15 -8.33
CA GLU A 109 8.65 10.18 -7.36
C GLU A 109 7.53 9.73 -6.43
N LYS A 110 7.34 8.40 -6.34
CA LYS A 110 6.32 7.79 -5.48
C LYS A 110 4.93 8.42 -5.68
N ALA A 111 4.47 8.53 -6.93
CA ALA A 111 3.25 9.26 -7.31
C ALA A 111 2.04 8.92 -6.43
N PHE A 112 1.84 7.64 -6.09
CA PHE A 112 0.72 7.20 -5.23
C PHE A 112 0.86 7.73 -3.79
N ASN A 113 2.07 7.89 -3.28
CA ASN A 113 2.31 8.47 -1.96
C ASN A 113 2.06 10.00 -1.94
N GLN A 114 1.70 10.60 -3.06
CA GLN A 114 1.30 12.02 -3.14
C GLN A 114 -0.22 12.21 -3.11
N ILE A 115 -1.00 11.12 -3.12
CA ILE A 115 -2.47 11.17 -3.13
C ILE A 115 -2.98 10.85 -1.73
N SER A 116 -3.62 11.81 -1.06
CA SER A 116 -4.21 11.58 0.26
C SER A 116 -5.56 10.87 0.15
N VAL A 117 -5.81 9.95 1.07
CA VAL A 117 -7.10 9.28 1.24
C VAL A 117 -7.95 10.07 2.23
N THR A 118 -9.22 10.28 1.91
CA THR A 118 -10.16 10.97 2.82
C THR A 118 -10.29 10.19 4.12
N GLN A 119 -10.55 10.86 5.23
CA GLN A 119 -10.61 10.20 6.53
C GLN A 119 -11.69 9.11 6.58
N ALA A 120 -12.82 9.33 5.91
CA ALA A 120 -13.92 8.38 5.83
C ALA A 120 -13.55 7.06 5.11
N ASP A 121 -12.62 7.12 4.15
CA ASP A 121 -12.25 5.98 3.32
C ASP A 121 -11.02 5.22 3.85
N ARG A 122 -10.27 5.79 4.80
CA ARG A 122 -9.06 5.16 5.34
C ARG A 122 -9.32 3.82 5.99
N ASP A 123 -10.49 3.62 6.55
CA ASP A 123 -10.87 2.39 7.23
C ASP A 123 -11.00 1.19 6.29
N GLN A 124 -11.19 1.45 4.99
CA GLN A 124 -11.14 0.40 3.97
C GLN A 124 -9.71 -0.09 3.66
N LEU A 125 -8.70 0.66 4.10
CA LEU A 125 -7.28 0.40 3.84
C LEU A 125 -6.53 0.01 5.11
N ARG A 126 -7.16 -0.78 5.98
CA ARG A 126 -6.55 -1.29 7.21
C ARG A 126 -5.68 -2.52 6.92
N PHE A 127 -4.64 -2.68 7.71
CA PHE A 127 -3.80 -3.88 7.73
C PHE A 127 -3.23 -4.13 9.14
N LEU A 128 -2.69 -5.32 9.35
CA LEU A 128 -2.15 -5.73 10.63
C LEU A 128 -0.63 -5.83 10.56
N TRP A 129 0.07 -5.24 11.53
CA TRP A 129 1.51 -5.39 11.66
C TRP A 129 1.91 -5.52 13.14
N PHE A 130 3.15 -5.89 13.38
CA PHE A 130 3.71 -6.04 14.72
C PHE A 130 4.22 -4.71 15.26
N THR A 131 4.04 -4.46 16.57
CA THR A 131 4.64 -3.29 17.24
C THR A 131 6.16 -3.38 17.25
N ASN A 132 6.68 -4.57 17.55
CA ASN A 132 8.11 -4.82 17.62
C ASN A 132 8.40 -6.28 17.21
N VAL A 133 8.96 -6.46 16.02
CA VAL A 133 9.25 -7.79 15.46
C VAL A 133 10.37 -8.54 16.21
N LYS A 134 11.18 -7.84 17.02
CA LYS A 134 12.28 -8.42 17.78
C LYS A 134 11.82 -9.06 19.10
N GLU A 135 10.63 -8.77 19.56
CA GLU A 135 10.08 -9.36 20.78
C GLU A 135 9.73 -10.83 20.60
N GLN A 136 9.88 -11.63 21.66
CA GLN A 136 9.49 -13.05 21.64
C GLN A 136 8.00 -13.24 21.38
N ARG A 137 7.15 -12.31 21.85
CA ARG A 137 5.70 -12.27 21.63
C ARG A 137 5.28 -10.86 21.21
N PRO A 138 5.52 -10.47 19.93
CA PRO A 138 5.16 -9.15 19.47
C PRO A 138 3.63 -8.99 19.44
N GLU A 139 3.17 -7.86 19.93
CA GLU A 139 1.77 -7.46 19.84
C GLU A 139 1.42 -7.13 18.38
N ILE A 140 0.21 -7.49 17.97
CA ILE A 140 -0.32 -7.13 16.64
C ILE A 140 -1.14 -5.86 16.80
N MET A 141 -0.83 -4.87 16.00
CA MET A 141 -1.54 -3.59 15.95
C MET A 141 -2.21 -3.39 14.61
N GLN A 142 -3.27 -2.61 14.61
CA GLN A 142 -3.96 -2.17 13.40
C GLN A 142 -3.34 -0.88 12.90
N TYR A 143 -3.09 -0.83 11.60
CA TYR A 143 -2.65 0.35 10.87
C TYR A 143 -3.62 0.63 9.74
N ARG A 144 -3.68 1.89 9.31
CA ARG A 144 -4.41 2.28 8.10
C ARG A 144 -3.61 3.27 7.25
N PHE A 145 -3.89 3.29 5.97
CA PHE A 145 -3.25 4.23 5.05
C PHE A 145 -3.90 5.60 5.13
N ARG A 146 -3.06 6.64 5.18
CA ARG A 146 -3.46 8.04 5.01
C ARG A 146 -3.31 8.49 3.56
N ILE A 147 -2.52 7.78 2.79
CA ILE A 147 -2.08 8.11 1.43
C ILE A 147 -2.38 6.91 0.55
N GLY A 148 -2.66 7.16 -0.74
CA GLY A 148 -3.07 6.12 -1.68
C GLY A 148 -2.09 4.96 -1.79
N LEU A 149 -2.67 3.77 -1.96
CA LEU A 149 -1.92 2.54 -2.24
C LEU A 149 -1.67 2.41 -3.73
N CYS A 150 -0.45 2.01 -4.10
CA CYS A 150 -0.20 1.40 -5.39
C CYS A 150 -0.55 -0.09 -5.29
N SER A 151 -1.60 -0.52 -5.96
CA SER A 151 -1.77 -1.93 -6.32
C SER A 151 -1.03 -2.16 -7.63
N ASP A 152 0.02 -2.99 -7.60
CA ASP A 152 0.66 -3.46 -8.82
C ASP A 152 -0.26 -4.39 -9.60
#